data_745bdadc86025e5ff138e727017dcaed
#
_entry.id   745bdadc86025e5ff138e727017dcaed
#
_cell.length_a   1.000
_cell.length_b   1.000
_cell.length_c   1.000
_cell.angle_alpha   90.00
_cell.angle_beta   90.00
_cell.angle_gamma   90.00
#
_symmetry.space_group_name_H-M   'P 1'
#
loop_
_entity.id
_entity.type
_entity.pdbx_description
1 polymer ?
#
loop_
_entity_poly.entity_id
_entity_poly.type
_entity_poly.pdbx_seq_one_letter_code
_entity_poly.pdbx_strand_id
1 'polypeptide(L)'
;MSASLARLVFPSLRSRPAHGGFAHEHAKIDAALAAGVGGFILFGGDRESVTALTGELRRAAARPLLIGADLERGAAQQVAGLTELPPPAALGALGDVQTTHTVGVISGTEARSVGVNWAFAPVCDLDNEPRNPIVQTRSFGADPSLVGEHVVAWIRGCQEHGVLACAKHYPGHGRTTQDSHAVLPRVTAPLAELERSDLAPFAAAVRAGVGSVMSAFVAYPGWDPSGRAASFSPVILGALRDTLAFSGLVVTDALIMAGATASEREAPATATAVAAGCDALLYPEDFASVVRALDRAVGSVIPTARADEALARCERAAASWDRGPDQGEPDLAGHAAFADGLADRVMRLVRGTTPVIRAPLAVSIVDDDVGGPYVVGPRDIFARELREHGVGTGVGGRGTRVVLVYAEPRSWKGRADLGARSLRALRRLAPGAALVVLFAHPRLAAQIPGDAAILCCWHGQPLMQRAAARRVLQWVA
;
A
#
# COMPACT_ATOMS: atom_id res chain seq x y z
N MET A 1 -37.20 -0.71 -13.97
CA MET A 1 -36.27 0.33 -13.44
C MET A 1 -34.88 -0.28 -13.48
N SER A 2 -33.92 0.38 -14.14
CA SER A 2 -32.51 -0.06 -14.11
C SER A 2 -32.01 -0.08 -12.64
N ALA A 3 -31.28 -1.11 -12.25
CA ALA A 3 -30.67 -1.15 -10.92
C ALA A 3 -29.70 0.03 -10.78
N SER A 4 -29.68 0.71 -9.61
CA SER A 4 -28.77 1.82 -9.37
C SER A 4 -27.31 1.34 -9.40
N LEU A 5 -26.44 2.12 -10.04
CA LEU A 5 -24.99 1.87 -10.08
C LEU A 5 -24.26 2.25 -8.78
N ALA A 6 -24.98 2.62 -7.73
CA ALA A 6 -24.41 2.85 -6.40
C ALA A 6 -23.53 1.67 -5.92
N ARG A 7 -23.91 0.44 -6.33
CA ARG A 7 -23.18 -0.80 -6.03
C ARG A 7 -21.72 -0.81 -6.51
N LEU A 8 -21.40 0.01 -7.49
CA LEU A 8 -20.02 0.14 -8.01
C LEU A 8 -19.17 1.11 -7.19
N VAL A 9 -19.74 1.83 -6.22
CA VAL A 9 -19.09 2.93 -5.51
C VAL A 9 -18.68 2.52 -4.11
N PHE A 10 -17.42 2.86 -3.72
CA PHE A 10 -16.82 2.49 -2.45
C PHE A 10 -16.26 3.75 -1.75
N PRO A 11 -17.07 4.47 -0.96
CA PRO A 11 -16.61 5.62 -0.19
C PRO A 11 -15.63 5.22 0.92
N SER A 12 -14.74 6.14 1.28
CA SER A 12 -13.78 5.93 2.37
C SER A 12 -14.37 6.31 3.72
N LEU A 13 -13.96 5.58 4.75
CA LEU A 13 -14.19 5.90 6.17
C LEU A 13 -12.85 6.03 6.87
N ARG A 14 -12.65 7.13 7.59
CA ARG A 14 -11.39 7.43 8.24
C ARG A 14 -11.54 7.57 9.74
N SER A 15 -10.80 6.78 10.50
CA SER A 15 -10.73 6.93 11.95
C SER A 15 -10.03 8.24 12.33
N ARG A 16 -10.63 8.96 13.28
CA ARG A 16 -10.05 10.17 13.90
C ARG A 16 -10.14 10.02 15.42
N PRO A 17 -9.06 9.67 16.12
CA PRO A 17 -9.09 9.44 17.57
C PRO A 17 -9.67 10.64 18.36
N ALA A 18 -9.35 11.88 17.95
CA ALA A 18 -9.89 13.10 18.55
C ALA A 18 -11.43 13.27 18.39
N HIS A 19 -12.06 12.48 17.51
CA HIS A 19 -13.50 12.51 17.25
C HIS A 19 -14.18 11.17 17.57
N GLY A 20 -13.64 10.39 18.50
CA GLY A 20 -14.22 9.09 18.88
C GLY A 20 -14.11 8.03 17.77
N GLY A 21 -12.97 7.97 17.10
CA GLY A 21 -12.74 6.98 16.03
C GLY A 21 -13.55 7.28 14.77
N PHE A 22 -14.53 6.44 14.43
CA PHE A 22 -15.39 6.58 13.25
C PHE A 22 -16.70 7.33 13.49
N ALA A 23 -16.96 7.84 14.71
CA ALA A 23 -18.25 8.44 15.04
C ALA A 23 -18.67 9.60 14.11
N HIS A 24 -17.73 10.38 13.61
CA HIS A 24 -17.99 11.47 12.67
C HIS A 24 -18.38 11.02 11.26
N GLU A 25 -18.25 9.72 10.95
CA GLU A 25 -18.58 9.13 9.64
C GLU A 25 -20.03 8.59 9.58
N HIS A 26 -20.77 8.48 10.71
CA HIS A 26 -22.09 7.85 10.75
C HIS A 26 -23.09 8.43 9.74
N ALA A 27 -23.18 9.75 9.61
CA ALA A 27 -24.09 10.36 8.63
C ALA A 27 -23.74 9.97 7.18
N LYS A 28 -22.45 9.83 6.86
CA LYS A 28 -21.99 9.34 5.56
C LYS A 28 -22.32 7.86 5.38
N ILE A 29 -22.14 7.05 6.43
CA ILE A 29 -22.47 5.62 6.43
C ILE A 29 -23.94 5.41 6.14
N ASP A 30 -24.82 6.09 6.88
CA ASP A 30 -26.27 5.98 6.70
C ASP A 30 -26.69 6.35 5.27
N ALA A 31 -26.18 7.47 4.76
CA ALA A 31 -26.48 7.93 3.40
C ALA A 31 -25.94 6.95 2.33
N ALA A 32 -24.74 6.38 2.52
CA ALA A 32 -24.14 5.45 1.60
C ALA A 32 -24.86 4.08 1.59
N LEU A 33 -25.23 3.56 2.76
CA LEU A 33 -26.02 2.33 2.88
C LEU A 33 -27.42 2.51 2.29
N ALA A 34 -28.08 3.64 2.53
CA ALA A 34 -29.37 3.97 1.92
C ALA A 34 -29.28 4.07 0.40
N ALA A 35 -28.17 4.60 -0.14
CA ALA A 35 -27.91 4.63 -1.59
C ALA A 35 -27.61 3.23 -2.19
N GLY A 36 -27.21 2.26 -1.35
CA GLY A 36 -26.88 0.90 -1.78
C GLY A 36 -25.48 0.72 -2.34
N VAL A 37 -24.48 1.44 -1.78
CA VAL A 37 -23.05 1.32 -2.19
C VAL A 37 -22.52 -0.10 -2.06
N GLY A 38 -21.44 -0.42 -2.78
CA GLY A 38 -20.82 -1.75 -2.80
C GLY A 38 -20.11 -2.14 -1.53
N GLY A 39 -19.69 -1.16 -0.75
CA GLY A 39 -18.94 -1.31 0.47
C GLY A 39 -18.16 -0.06 0.82
N PHE A 40 -17.09 -0.21 1.61
CA PHE A 40 -16.33 0.90 2.15
C PHE A 40 -14.83 0.63 2.13
N ILE A 41 -14.04 1.70 2.15
CA ILE A 41 -12.59 1.64 2.33
C ILE A 41 -12.25 2.22 3.70
N LEU A 42 -11.47 1.48 4.50
CA LEU A 42 -11.13 1.88 5.86
C LEU A 42 -9.72 2.46 5.95
N PHE A 43 -9.59 3.56 6.67
CA PHE A 43 -8.31 4.19 6.99
C PHE A 43 -8.19 4.42 8.51
N GLY A 44 -7.21 3.75 9.11
CA GLY A 44 -6.91 3.86 10.53
C GLY A 44 -7.93 3.13 11.43
N GLY A 45 -7.76 3.31 12.72
CA GLY A 45 -8.50 2.64 13.79
C GLY A 45 -7.66 1.61 14.51
N ASP A 46 -8.22 1.04 15.56
CA ASP A 46 -7.69 -0.11 16.29
C ASP A 46 -8.61 -1.33 16.12
N ARG A 47 -8.16 -2.46 16.64
CA ARG A 47 -8.92 -3.72 16.54
C ARG A 47 -10.37 -3.58 17.01
N GLU A 48 -10.60 -2.93 18.16
CA GLU A 48 -11.93 -2.81 18.76
C GLU A 48 -12.84 -1.94 17.89
N SER A 49 -12.40 -0.74 17.54
CA SER A 49 -13.19 0.23 16.76
C SER A 49 -13.47 -0.26 15.33
N VAL A 50 -12.49 -0.94 14.69
CA VAL A 50 -12.69 -1.49 13.33
C VAL A 50 -13.63 -2.69 13.37
N THR A 51 -13.49 -3.60 14.35
CA THR A 51 -14.40 -4.75 14.51
C THR A 51 -15.82 -4.29 14.78
N ALA A 52 -16.01 -3.30 15.66
CA ALA A 52 -17.32 -2.72 15.96
C ALA A 52 -17.94 -2.12 14.69
N LEU A 53 -17.19 -1.28 13.96
CA LEU A 53 -17.64 -0.64 12.73
C LEU A 53 -18.02 -1.68 11.65
N THR A 54 -17.16 -2.64 11.37
CA THR A 54 -17.43 -3.64 10.31
C THR A 54 -18.63 -4.52 10.64
N GLY A 55 -18.84 -4.81 11.94
CA GLY A 55 -20.03 -5.49 12.44
C GLY A 55 -21.30 -4.64 12.27
N GLU A 56 -21.23 -3.34 12.58
CA GLU A 56 -22.34 -2.39 12.38
C GLU A 56 -22.71 -2.27 10.89
N LEU A 57 -21.72 -2.05 10.00
CA LEU A 57 -21.92 -1.96 8.55
C LEU A 57 -22.65 -3.19 8.00
N ARG A 58 -22.25 -4.41 8.39
CA ARG A 58 -22.89 -5.65 7.93
C ARG A 58 -24.31 -5.83 8.47
N ARG A 59 -24.57 -5.44 9.73
CA ARG A 59 -25.93 -5.52 10.30
C ARG A 59 -26.88 -4.51 9.67
N ALA A 60 -26.39 -3.33 9.31
CA ALA A 60 -27.19 -2.27 8.69
C ALA A 60 -27.37 -2.47 7.17
N ALA A 61 -26.47 -3.21 6.53
CA ALA A 61 -26.53 -3.45 5.08
C ALA A 61 -27.61 -4.48 4.72
N ALA A 62 -28.39 -4.18 3.66
CA ALA A 62 -29.39 -5.10 3.10
C ALA A 62 -28.78 -6.25 2.28
N ARG A 63 -27.48 -6.23 2.01
CA ARG A 63 -26.76 -7.19 1.15
C ARG A 63 -25.27 -7.24 1.49
N PRO A 64 -24.53 -8.27 1.03
CA PRO A 64 -23.08 -8.40 1.28
C PRO A 64 -22.28 -7.16 0.87
N LEU A 65 -21.28 -6.79 1.66
CA LEU A 65 -20.39 -5.66 1.44
C LEU A 65 -18.95 -6.11 1.20
N LEU A 66 -18.23 -5.38 0.34
CA LEU A 66 -16.77 -5.44 0.33
C LEU A 66 -16.22 -4.32 1.21
N ILE A 67 -15.43 -4.67 2.21
CA ILE A 67 -14.79 -3.74 3.13
C ILE A 67 -13.29 -3.83 2.90
N GLY A 68 -12.74 -2.80 2.25
CA GLY A 68 -11.36 -2.77 1.77
C GLY A 68 -10.43 -1.94 2.65
N ALA A 69 -9.13 -2.28 2.61
CA ALA A 69 -8.06 -1.47 3.20
C ALA A 69 -6.72 -1.71 2.49
N ASP A 70 -5.80 -0.73 2.57
CA ASP A 70 -4.42 -0.89 2.11
C ASP A 70 -3.63 -1.75 3.09
N LEU A 71 -3.26 -2.97 2.68
CA LEU A 71 -2.59 -3.96 3.54
C LEU A 71 -1.23 -4.41 2.95
N GLU A 72 -0.50 -3.51 2.31
CA GLU A 72 0.80 -3.80 1.66
C GLU A 72 1.86 -4.33 2.65
N ARG A 73 1.73 -3.97 3.92
CA ARG A 73 2.58 -4.37 5.05
C ARG A 73 1.77 -5.02 6.17
N GLY A 74 0.77 -5.85 5.79
CA GLY A 74 -0.15 -6.48 6.72
C GLY A 74 -1.25 -5.56 7.22
N ALA A 75 -2.16 -6.14 8.01
CA ALA A 75 -3.35 -5.44 8.50
C ALA A 75 -3.02 -4.30 9.47
N ALA A 76 -1.89 -4.38 10.19
CA ALA A 76 -1.42 -3.30 11.06
C ALA A 76 -1.08 -2.00 10.32
N GLN A 77 -0.98 -2.01 9.00
CA GLN A 77 -0.83 -0.77 8.23
C GLN A 77 -2.01 0.18 8.43
N GLN A 78 -3.21 -0.35 8.65
CA GLN A 78 -4.43 0.42 8.87
C GLN A 78 -5.03 0.20 10.27
N VAL A 79 -4.84 -0.96 10.88
CA VAL A 79 -5.52 -1.33 12.13
C VAL A 79 -4.50 -1.52 13.25
N ALA A 80 -4.43 -0.56 14.17
CA ALA A 80 -3.53 -0.64 15.31
C ALA A 80 -3.86 -1.86 16.20
N GLY A 81 -2.82 -2.49 16.74
CA GLY A 81 -2.94 -3.68 17.57
C GLY A 81 -2.93 -5.00 16.79
N LEU A 82 -2.78 -4.95 15.46
CA LEU A 82 -2.45 -6.09 14.62
C LEU A 82 -0.95 -6.17 14.34
N THR A 83 -0.50 -7.23 13.67
CA THR A 83 0.94 -7.50 13.45
C THR A 83 1.52 -6.62 12.36
N GLU A 84 2.52 -5.82 12.71
CA GLU A 84 3.34 -5.10 11.71
C GLU A 84 4.22 -6.09 10.95
N LEU A 85 4.32 -5.91 9.63
CA LEU A 85 5.14 -6.75 8.76
C LEU A 85 6.14 -5.88 7.96
N PRO A 86 7.33 -6.38 7.63
CA PRO A 86 8.28 -5.67 6.79
C PRO A 86 7.70 -5.31 5.41
N PRO A 87 8.17 -4.24 4.76
CA PRO A 87 7.66 -3.84 3.45
C PRO A 87 8.05 -4.85 2.34
N PRO A 88 7.32 -4.87 1.21
CA PRO A 88 7.57 -5.80 0.11
C PRO A 88 9.03 -5.83 -0.39
N ALA A 89 9.72 -4.68 -0.46
CA ALA A 89 11.12 -4.66 -0.88
C ALA A 89 12.05 -5.44 0.05
N ALA A 90 11.75 -5.49 1.33
CA ALA A 90 12.49 -6.29 2.29
C ALA A 90 12.31 -7.79 2.04
N LEU A 91 11.09 -8.21 1.68
CA LEU A 91 10.74 -9.59 1.33
C LEU A 91 11.39 -10.02 0.00
N GLY A 92 11.30 -9.18 -1.03
CA GLY A 92 11.95 -9.44 -2.30
C GLY A 92 13.47 -9.51 -2.18
N ALA A 93 14.08 -8.64 -1.34
CA ALA A 93 15.51 -8.69 -1.08
C ALA A 93 15.95 -9.92 -0.25
N LEU A 94 15.05 -10.51 0.53
CA LEU A 94 15.26 -11.78 1.22
C LEU A 94 15.22 -12.96 0.24
N GLY A 95 14.41 -12.87 -0.82
CA GLY A 95 14.28 -13.91 -1.85
C GLY A 95 13.57 -15.18 -1.38
N ASP A 96 12.92 -15.15 -0.23
CA ASP A 96 12.22 -16.30 0.36
C ASP A 96 10.70 -16.18 0.09
N VAL A 97 10.27 -16.81 -1.00
CA VAL A 97 8.87 -16.78 -1.46
C VAL A 97 7.93 -17.43 -0.44
N GLN A 98 8.37 -18.48 0.28
CA GLN A 98 7.56 -19.13 1.31
C GLN A 98 7.31 -18.19 2.50
N THR A 99 8.30 -17.39 2.88
CA THR A 99 8.12 -16.32 3.87
C THR A 99 7.07 -15.30 3.40
N THR A 100 7.04 -14.95 2.11
CA THR A 100 6.03 -14.04 1.55
C THR A 100 4.63 -14.68 1.56
N HIS A 101 4.50 -15.96 1.33
CA HIS A 101 3.22 -16.68 1.52
C HIS A 101 2.73 -16.55 2.96
N THR A 102 3.60 -16.80 3.95
CA THR A 102 3.26 -16.64 5.38
C THR A 102 2.84 -15.20 5.71
N VAL A 103 3.50 -14.19 5.13
CA VAL A 103 3.08 -12.77 5.24
C VAL A 103 1.67 -12.56 4.69
N GLY A 104 1.33 -13.19 3.56
CA GLY A 104 -0.03 -13.19 2.99
C GLY A 104 -1.04 -13.84 3.94
N VAL A 105 -0.71 -15.00 4.52
CA VAL A 105 -1.53 -15.71 5.52
C VAL A 105 -1.84 -14.83 6.73
N ILE A 106 -0.81 -14.25 7.35
CA ILE A 106 -0.97 -13.34 8.50
C ILE A 106 -1.84 -12.15 8.13
N SER A 107 -1.57 -11.53 6.97
CA SER A 107 -2.34 -10.37 6.48
C SER A 107 -3.82 -10.69 6.29
N GLY A 108 -4.14 -11.84 5.68
CA GLY A 108 -5.50 -12.30 5.45
C GLY A 108 -6.22 -12.67 6.75
N THR A 109 -5.57 -13.48 7.60
CA THR A 109 -6.13 -13.92 8.87
C THR A 109 -6.49 -12.73 9.77
N GLU A 110 -5.56 -11.80 9.94
CA GLU A 110 -5.78 -10.63 10.81
C GLU A 110 -6.77 -9.63 10.23
N ALA A 111 -6.73 -9.37 8.90
CA ALA A 111 -7.72 -8.52 8.24
C ALA A 111 -9.14 -9.08 8.44
N ARG A 112 -9.31 -10.38 8.23
CA ARG A 112 -10.61 -11.04 8.40
C ARG A 112 -11.10 -11.02 9.85
N SER A 113 -10.21 -11.15 10.84
CA SER A 113 -10.59 -11.13 12.27
C SER A 113 -11.27 -9.82 12.68
N VAL A 114 -10.94 -8.71 12.00
CA VAL A 114 -11.56 -7.38 12.21
C VAL A 114 -12.64 -7.06 11.16
N GLY A 115 -13.02 -8.05 10.34
CA GLY A 115 -14.08 -7.89 9.35
C GLY A 115 -13.68 -7.17 8.05
N VAL A 116 -12.41 -6.91 7.80
CA VAL A 116 -11.90 -6.48 6.49
C VAL A 116 -11.82 -7.70 5.58
N ASN A 117 -12.44 -7.65 4.41
CA ASN A 117 -12.52 -8.77 3.47
C ASN A 117 -11.92 -8.46 2.08
N TRP A 118 -11.30 -7.30 1.91
CA TRP A 118 -10.66 -6.87 0.67
C TRP A 118 -9.34 -6.17 0.96
N ALA A 119 -8.22 -6.75 0.55
CA ALA A 119 -6.90 -6.19 0.69
C ALA A 119 -6.46 -5.51 -0.60
N PHE A 120 -6.15 -4.21 -0.55
CA PHE A 120 -5.51 -3.51 -1.67
C PHE A 120 -4.00 -3.81 -1.64
N ALA A 121 -3.67 -5.06 -1.92
CA ALA A 121 -2.35 -5.67 -1.99
C ALA A 121 -2.46 -7.00 -2.76
N PRO A 122 -1.36 -7.50 -3.36
CA PRO A 122 0.00 -6.97 -3.33
C PRO A 122 0.28 -5.92 -4.41
N VAL A 123 1.38 -5.18 -4.24
CA VAL A 123 1.93 -4.30 -5.28
C VAL A 123 2.69 -5.16 -6.29
N CYS A 124 2.29 -5.07 -7.56
CA CYS A 124 2.91 -5.75 -8.71
C CYS A 124 3.90 -4.87 -9.47
N ASP A 125 3.95 -3.58 -9.14
CA ASP A 125 4.84 -2.62 -9.79
C ASP A 125 6.30 -3.00 -9.60
N LEU A 126 7.09 -2.86 -10.66
CA LEU A 126 8.54 -3.09 -10.62
C LEU A 126 9.27 -1.83 -10.11
N ASP A 127 10.32 -2.01 -9.31
CA ASP A 127 11.19 -0.91 -8.86
C ASP A 127 12.32 -0.67 -9.88
N ASN A 128 11.96 -0.39 -11.13
CA ASN A 128 12.89 -0.27 -12.25
C ASN A 128 13.28 1.18 -12.63
N GLU A 129 12.62 2.21 -12.09
CA GLU A 129 13.00 3.62 -12.25
C GLU A 129 13.48 4.18 -10.91
N PRO A 130 14.78 4.46 -10.70
CA PRO A 130 15.31 4.95 -9.44
C PRO A 130 14.71 6.27 -8.95
N ARG A 131 14.21 7.11 -9.88
CA ARG A 131 13.58 8.40 -9.58
C ARG A 131 12.09 8.28 -9.27
N ASN A 132 11.53 7.06 -9.28
CA ASN A 132 10.12 6.85 -8.96
C ASN A 132 9.84 7.26 -7.51
N PRO A 133 8.93 8.24 -7.27
CA PRO A 133 8.70 8.76 -5.92
C PRO A 133 7.77 7.89 -5.07
N ILE A 134 7.07 6.91 -5.66
CA ILE A 134 5.96 6.23 -4.98
C ILE A 134 6.12 4.70 -4.86
N VAL A 135 6.89 4.05 -5.72
CA VAL A 135 7.04 2.57 -5.71
C VAL A 135 8.06 2.12 -4.68
N GLN A 136 9.34 2.27 -4.92
CA GLN A 136 10.45 2.04 -3.99
C GLN A 136 10.23 0.81 -3.05
N THR A 137 10.16 1.03 -1.72
CA THR A 137 9.97 -0.04 -0.72
C THR A 137 8.61 -0.75 -0.82
N ARG A 138 7.67 -0.25 -1.60
CA ARG A 138 6.37 -0.90 -1.85
C ARG A 138 6.45 -2.03 -2.87
N SER A 139 7.49 -2.10 -3.72
CA SER A 139 7.72 -3.17 -4.68
C SER A 139 8.56 -4.31 -4.09
N PHE A 140 8.33 -5.54 -4.54
CA PHE A 140 9.21 -6.68 -4.22
C PHE A 140 10.57 -6.59 -4.93
N GLY A 141 10.75 -5.73 -5.94
CA GLY A 141 12.02 -5.54 -6.64
C GLY A 141 11.86 -5.11 -8.09
N ALA A 142 12.96 -5.21 -8.85
CA ALA A 142 13.00 -4.82 -10.25
C ALA A 142 12.92 -6.01 -11.24
N ASP A 143 13.16 -7.24 -10.77
CA ASP A 143 13.09 -8.44 -11.61
C ASP A 143 11.65 -8.92 -11.76
N PRO A 144 11.09 -8.98 -13.00
CA PRO A 144 9.69 -9.34 -13.22
C PRO A 144 9.34 -10.75 -12.75
N SER A 145 10.25 -11.72 -12.83
CA SER A 145 10.03 -13.11 -12.41
C SER A 145 9.95 -13.18 -10.89
N LEU A 146 10.96 -12.65 -10.21
CA LEU A 146 11.00 -12.59 -8.74
C LEU A 146 9.76 -11.86 -8.16
N VAL A 147 9.40 -10.71 -8.72
CA VAL A 147 8.20 -9.97 -8.30
C VAL A 147 6.96 -10.81 -8.52
N GLY A 148 6.84 -11.50 -9.67
CA GLY A 148 5.73 -12.39 -9.98
C GLY A 148 5.60 -13.54 -8.97
N GLU A 149 6.71 -14.17 -8.57
CA GLU A 149 6.72 -15.26 -7.58
C GLU A 149 6.24 -14.78 -6.20
N HIS A 150 6.75 -13.65 -5.72
CA HIS A 150 6.31 -13.04 -4.45
C HIS A 150 4.85 -12.61 -4.48
N VAL A 151 4.40 -12.00 -5.59
CA VAL A 151 3.00 -11.61 -5.81
C VAL A 151 2.07 -12.82 -5.71
N VAL A 152 2.40 -13.92 -6.41
CA VAL A 152 1.62 -15.16 -6.37
C VAL A 152 1.55 -15.74 -4.97
N ALA A 153 2.67 -15.79 -4.27
CA ALA A 153 2.75 -16.30 -2.90
C ALA A 153 1.87 -15.49 -1.94
N TRP A 154 1.97 -14.17 -2.00
CA TRP A 154 1.16 -13.29 -1.17
C TRP A 154 -0.33 -13.42 -1.45
N ILE A 155 -0.75 -13.45 -2.73
CA ILE A 155 -2.15 -13.62 -3.15
C ILE A 155 -2.73 -14.92 -2.59
N ARG A 156 -2.01 -16.02 -2.75
CA ARG A 156 -2.45 -17.33 -2.24
C ARG A 156 -2.65 -17.31 -0.73
N GLY A 157 -1.64 -16.87 0.02
CA GLY A 157 -1.74 -16.81 1.48
C GLY A 157 -2.90 -15.92 1.96
N CYS A 158 -3.13 -14.79 1.33
CA CYS A 158 -4.22 -13.88 1.69
C CYS A 158 -5.60 -14.47 1.35
N GLN A 159 -5.78 -14.98 0.11
CA GLN A 159 -7.07 -15.47 -0.38
C GLN A 159 -7.49 -16.80 0.25
N GLU A 160 -6.56 -17.68 0.59
CA GLU A 160 -6.83 -18.90 1.34
C GLU A 160 -7.47 -18.64 2.70
N HIS A 161 -7.24 -17.44 3.27
CA HIS A 161 -7.83 -16.99 4.54
C HIS A 161 -9.07 -16.10 4.37
N GLY A 162 -9.68 -16.10 3.18
CA GLY A 162 -10.99 -15.50 2.92
C GLY A 162 -10.97 -13.97 2.76
N VAL A 163 -9.85 -13.39 2.37
CA VAL A 163 -9.71 -11.97 2.03
C VAL A 163 -9.35 -11.82 0.56
N LEU A 164 -10.15 -11.05 -0.17
CA LEU A 164 -9.97 -10.74 -1.58
C LEU A 164 -8.68 -9.94 -1.78
N ALA A 165 -7.73 -10.46 -2.56
CA ALA A 165 -6.51 -9.74 -2.92
C ALA A 165 -6.72 -8.82 -4.13
N CYS A 166 -5.92 -7.76 -4.22
CA CYS A 166 -5.94 -6.78 -5.31
C CYS A 166 -4.54 -6.53 -5.85
N ALA A 167 -4.23 -7.04 -7.03
CA ALA A 167 -2.97 -6.76 -7.74
C ALA A 167 -2.95 -5.32 -8.26
N LYS A 168 -1.90 -4.53 -7.91
CA LYS A 168 -1.85 -3.10 -8.22
C LYS A 168 -0.45 -2.63 -8.59
N HIS A 169 -0.33 -1.59 -9.43
CA HIS A 169 -1.31 -0.74 -10.09
C HIS A 169 -1.23 -0.99 -11.62
N TYR A 170 -2.16 -1.75 -12.16
CA TYR A 170 -2.14 -2.19 -13.57
C TYR A 170 -2.17 -1.01 -14.53
N PRO A 171 -1.35 -1.03 -15.58
CA PRO A 171 -0.43 -2.07 -16.07
C PRO A 171 1.01 -1.97 -15.53
N GLY A 172 1.27 -1.17 -14.51
CA GLY A 172 2.56 -1.03 -13.83
C GLY A 172 3.01 0.42 -13.65
N HIS A 173 3.07 0.89 -12.40
CA HIS A 173 3.46 2.26 -12.05
C HIS A 173 5.00 2.44 -11.92
N GLY A 174 5.78 1.36 -12.10
CA GLY A 174 7.21 1.32 -11.79
C GLY A 174 8.10 2.25 -12.62
N ARG A 175 7.71 2.56 -13.87
CA ARG A 175 8.49 3.40 -14.80
C ARG A 175 8.22 4.90 -14.68
N THR A 176 7.32 5.33 -13.82
CA THR A 176 7.01 6.75 -13.69
C THR A 176 8.06 7.50 -12.89
N THR A 177 8.30 8.75 -13.26
CA THR A 177 9.14 9.69 -12.49
C THR A 177 8.29 10.73 -11.76
N GLN A 178 6.98 10.62 -11.85
CA GLN A 178 5.99 11.51 -11.27
C GLN A 178 4.99 10.70 -10.44
N ASP A 179 4.39 11.35 -9.46
CA ASP A 179 3.37 10.77 -8.59
C ASP A 179 1.96 11.04 -9.15
N SER A 180 1.18 9.97 -9.34
CA SER A 180 -0.21 10.04 -9.82
C SER A 180 -1.16 10.76 -8.84
N HIS A 181 -0.77 10.92 -7.58
CA HIS A 181 -1.52 11.76 -6.64
C HIS A 181 -1.44 13.26 -6.98
N ALA A 182 -0.43 13.71 -7.70
CA ALA A 182 -0.19 15.11 -8.01
C ALA A 182 -0.45 15.48 -9.48
N VAL A 183 -0.22 14.56 -10.41
CA VAL A 183 -0.34 14.77 -11.86
C VAL A 183 -0.76 13.48 -12.55
N LEU A 184 -1.02 13.52 -13.87
CA LEU A 184 -1.14 12.33 -14.72
C LEU A 184 0.26 11.93 -15.26
N PRO A 185 0.93 10.91 -14.67
CA PRO A 185 2.21 10.44 -15.16
C PRO A 185 2.07 9.78 -16.55
N ARG A 186 3.18 9.74 -17.30
CA ARG A 186 3.23 9.12 -18.64
C ARG A 186 4.37 8.12 -18.71
N VAL A 187 4.06 6.90 -19.18
CA VAL A 187 5.03 5.86 -19.49
C VAL A 187 5.06 5.68 -21.02
N THR A 188 6.18 6.02 -21.64
CA THR A 188 6.31 6.02 -23.11
C THR A 188 6.86 4.72 -23.68
N ALA A 189 7.15 3.73 -22.83
CA ALA A 189 7.59 2.41 -23.26
C ALA A 189 6.56 1.77 -24.21
N PRO A 190 7.02 1.12 -25.30
CA PRO A 190 6.12 0.42 -26.22
C PRO A 190 5.53 -0.83 -25.56
N LEU A 191 4.34 -1.26 -26.02
CA LEU A 191 3.63 -2.42 -25.47
C LEU A 191 4.52 -3.67 -25.37
N ALA A 192 5.29 -3.98 -26.43
CA ALA A 192 6.17 -5.16 -26.43
C ALA A 192 7.26 -5.15 -25.33
N GLU A 193 7.64 -3.97 -24.83
CA GLU A 193 8.53 -3.85 -23.68
C GLU A 193 7.76 -4.07 -22.37
N LEU A 194 6.58 -3.47 -22.24
CA LEU A 194 5.72 -3.65 -21.06
C LEU A 194 5.31 -5.12 -20.87
N GLU A 195 5.02 -5.85 -21.96
CA GLU A 195 4.68 -7.27 -21.92
C GLU A 195 5.81 -8.14 -21.36
N ARG A 196 7.07 -7.83 -21.71
CA ARG A 196 8.23 -8.58 -21.22
C ARG A 196 8.63 -8.24 -19.78
N SER A 197 8.13 -7.14 -19.22
CA SER A 197 8.53 -6.66 -17.90
C SER A 197 7.32 -6.34 -17.03
N ASP A 198 6.76 -5.16 -17.16
CA ASP A 198 5.77 -4.58 -16.22
C ASP A 198 4.48 -5.40 -16.12
N LEU A 199 4.03 -6.01 -17.22
CA LEU A 199 2.84 -6.86 -17.26
C LEU A 199 3.06 -8.29 -16.72
N ALA A 200 4.30 -8.75 -16.64
CA ALA A 200 4.60 -10.13 -16.23
C ALA A 200 4.12 -10.46 -14.81
N PRO A 201 4.29 -9.60 -13.77
CA PRO A 201 3.74 -9.85 -12.44
C PRO A 201 2.20 -9.88 -12.42
N PHE A 202 1.52 -9.05 -13.23
CA PHE A 202 0.05 -9.07 -13.35
C PHE A 202 -0.43 -10.35 -14.03
N ALA A 203 0.25 -10.80 -15.08
CA ALA A 203 -0.05 -12.08 -15.71
C ALA A 203 0.12 -13.25 -14.73
N ALA A 204 1.15 -13.21 -13.88
CA ALA A 204 1.34 -14.19 -12.82
C ALA A 204 0.22 -14.14 -11.76
N ALA A 205 -0.19 -12.93 -11.33
CA ALA A 205 -1.29 -12.72 -10.41
C ALA A 205 -2.62 -13.27 -10.95
N VAL A 206 -2.93 -13.00 -12.23
CA VAL A 206 -4.15 -13.51 -12.89
C VAL A 206 -4.14 -15.04 -12.95
N ARG A 207 -3.02 -15.66 -13.36
CA ARG A 207 -2.89 -17.12 -13.35
C ARG A 207 -2.99 -17.73 -11.94
N ALA A 208 -2.62 -16.99 -10.90
CA ALA A 208 -2.77 -17.39 -9.50
C ALA A 208 -4.21 -17.23 -8.98
N GLY A 209 -5.12 -16.68 -9.78
CA GLY A 209 -6.52 -16.50 -9.40
C GLY A 209 -6.76 -15.28 -8.52
N VAL A 210 -5.98 -14.19 -8.70
CA VAL A 210 -6.28 -12.94 -7.99
C VAL A 210 -7.70 -12.49 -8.25
N GLY A 211 -8.43 -12.10 -7.21
CA GLY A 211 -9.85 -11.76 -7.35
C GLY A 211 -10.12 -10.32 -7.79
N SER A 212 -9.15 -9.40 -7.62
CA SER A 212 -9.29 -8.03 -8.12
C SER A 212 -7.97 -7.47 -8.65
N VAL A 213 -8.06 -6.51 -9.58
CA VAL A 213 -6.92 -5.76 -10.15
C VAL A 213 -7.24 -4.28 -10.10
N MET A 214 -6.35 -3.49 -9.51
CA MET A 214 -6.47 -2.03 -9.45
C MET A 214 -5.75 -1.41 -10.63
N SER A 215 -6.46 -0.61 -11.41
CA SER A 215 -5.94 0.12 -12.55
C SER A 215 -5.35 1.47 -12.14
N ALA A 216 -4.19 1.82 -12.69
CA ALA A 216 -3.47 3.04 -12.38
C ALA A 216 -4.04 4.28 -13.09
N PHE A 217 -3.89 5.45 -12.45
CA PHE A 217 -4.03 6.75 -13.13
C PHE A 217 -2.69 7.17 -13.74
N VAL A 218 -2.25 6.38 -14.73
CA VAL A 218 -1.02 6.59 -15.53
C VAL A 218 -1.37 6.43 -16.99
N ALA A 219 -0.84 7.29 -17.86
CA ALA A 219 -1.03 7.21 -19.32
C ALA A 219 0.10 6.42 -19.97
N TYR A 220 -0.24 5.60 -20.97
CA TYR A 220 0.71 4.74 -21.72
C TYR A 220 0.57 5.02 -23.22
N PRO A 221 1.05 6.17 -23.73
CA PRO A 221 0.87 6.55 -25.13
C PRO A 221 1.54 5.62 -26.14
N GLY A 222 2.54 4.82 -25.71
CA GLY A 222 3.13 3.75 -26.51
C GLY A 222 2.23 2.51 -26.68
N TRP A 223 1.13 2.44 -25.94
CA TRP A 223 0.12 1.38 -26.02
C TRP A 223 -1.25 1.94 -26.45
N ASP A 224 -1.76 2.95 -25.76
CA ASP A 224 -2.97 3.68 -26.12
C ASP A 224 -2.63 5.11 -26.56
N PRO A 225 -2.66 5.41 -27.89
CA PRO A 225 -2.33 6.74 -28.41
C PRO A 225 -3.28 7.86 -27.94
N SER A 226 -4.45 7.53 -27.34
CA SER A 226 -5.35 8.53 -26.78
C SER A 226 -4.73 9.34 -25.64
N GLY A 227 -3.69 8.80 -25.01
CA GLY A 227 -3.00 9.42 -23.87
C GLY A 227 -3.83 9.51 -22.59
N ARG A 228 -4.96 8.81 -22.50
CA ARG A 228 -5.77 8.69 -21.30
C ARG A 228 -5.07 7.84 -20.24
N ALA A 229 -5.43 8.04 -18.96
CA ALA A 229 -5.01 7.12 -17.90
C ALA A 229 -5.53 5.71 -18.17
N ALA A 230 -4.81 4.69 -17.70
CA ALA A 230 -5.19 3.28 -17.88
C ALA A 230 -6.61 2.99 -17.42
N SER A 231 -7.06 3.58 -16.30
CA SER A 231 -8.43 3.44 -15.79
C SER A 231 -9.52 3.99 -16.73
N PHE A 232 -9.14 4.81 -17.71
CA PHE A 232 -10.05 5.42 -18.70
C PHE A 232 -9.81 4.90 -20.13
N SER A 233 -8.96 3.88 -20.28
CA SER A 233 -8.57 3.31 -21.56
C SER A 233 -9.25 1.96 -21.80
N PRO A 234 -10.23 1.87 -22.72
CA PRO A 234 -10.81 0.58 -23.09
C PRO A 234 -9.79 -0.35 -23.76
N VAL A 235 -8.73 0.20 -24.38
CA VAL A 235 -7.64 -0.58 -24.98
C VAL A 235 -6.85 -1.32 -23.89
N ILE A 236 -6.45 -0.59 -22.84
CA ILE A 236 -5.61 -1.14 -21.75
C ILE A 236 -6.44 -2.10 -20.88
N LEU A 237 -7.67 -1.71 -20.50
CA LEU A 237 -8.54 -2.56 -19.69
C LEU A 237 -9.09 -3.76 -20.49
N GLY A 238 -9.32 -3.59 -21.80
CA GLY A 238 -9.66 -4.69 -22.71
C GLY A 238 -8.56 -5.75 -22.75
N ALA A 239 -7.29 -5.36 -22.83
CA ALA A 239 -6.19 -6.32 -22.83
C ALA A 239 -6.10 -7.12 -21.51
N LEU A 240 -6.42 -6.53 -20.37
CA LEU A 240 -6.54 -7.27 -19.11
C LEU A 240 -7.62 -8.36 -19.18
N ARG A 241 -8.75 -8.07 -19.85
CA ARG A 241 -9.85 -9.03 -20.04
C ARG A 241 -9.53 -10.09 -21.08
N ASP A 242 -9.11 -9.63 -22.27
CA ASP A 242 -9.04 -10.49 -23.46
C ASP A 242 -7.70 -11.23 -23.56
N THR A 243 -6.58 -10.55 -23.24
CA THR A 243 -5.24 -11.11 -23.36
C THR A 243 -4.83 -11.87 -22.10
N LEU A 244 -5.08 -11.30 -20.92
CA LEU A 244 -4.75 -11.96 -19.65
C LEU A 244 -5.90 -12.84 -19.12
N ALA A 245 -7.06 -12.84 -19.79
CA ALA A 245 -8.27 -13.61 -19.43
C ALA A 245 -8.75 -13.34 -17.98
N PHE A 246 -8.59 -12.13 -17.48
CA PHE A 246 -8.99 -11.76 -16.13
C PHE A 246 -10.51 -11.63 -16.01
N SER A 247 -11.12 -12.40 -15.11
CA SER A 247 -12.59 -12.43 -14.91
C SER A 247 -13.05 -11.75 -13.61
N GLY A 248 -12.13 -11.40 -12.70
CA GLY A 248 -12.42 -10.74 -11.42
C GLY A 248 -12.77 -9.25 -11.53
N LEU A 249 -12.75 -8.55 -10.39
CA LEU A 249 -13.02 -7.11 -10.34
C LEU A 249 -11.87 -6.27 -10.90
N VAL A 250 -12.17 -5.38 -11.84
CA VAL A 250 -11.28 -4.26 -12.20
C VAL A 250 -11.72 -3.03 -11.42
N VAL A 251 -10.80 -2.47 -10.64
CA VAL A 251 -11.13 -1.33 -9.79
C VAL A 251 -10.25 -0.12 -10.14
N THR A 252 -10.76 1.08 -9.94
CA THR A 252 -9.93 2.28 -10.07
C THR A 252 -8.97 2.40 -8.89
N ASP A 253 -7.89 3.16 -9.03
CA ASP A 253 -7.22 3.76 -7.88
C ASP A 253 -8.14 4.83 -7.25
N ALA A 254 -7.68 5.51 -6.19
CA ALA A 254 -8.47 6.48 -5.46
C ALA A 254 -8.87 7.67 -6.38
N LEU A 255 -10.17 7.91 -6.54
CA LEU A 255 -10.71 8.94 -7.44
C LEU A 255 -10.36 10.37 -7.02
N ILE A 256 -10.01 10.60 -5.74
CA ILE A 256 -9.52 11.89 -5.25
C ILE A 256 -8.12 12.26 -5.79
N MET A 257 -7.42 11.34 -6.46
CA MET A 257 -6.08 11.60 -7.00
C MET A 257 -6.15 12.57 -8.19
N ALA A 258 -5.16 13.48 -8.29
CA ALA A 258 -5.10 14.44 -9.41
C ALA A 258 -4.98 13.75 -10.78
N GLY A 259 -4.37 12.57 -10.85
CA GLY A 259 -4.32 11.76 -12.07
C GLY A 259 -5.71 11.33 -12.57
N ALA A 260 -6.68 11.15 -11.66
CA ALA A 260 -8.07 10.81 -12.00
C ALA A 260 -8.82 11.99 -12.61
N THR A 261 -8.55 13.20 -12.14
CA THR A 261 -9.28 14.42 -12.49
C THR A 261 -8.51 15.35 -13.44
N ALA A 262 -7.38 14.87 -13.97
CA ALA A 262 -6.50 15.67 -14.83
C ALA A 262 -7.17 16.18 -16.13
N SER A 263 -8.17 15.47 -16.64
CA SER A 263 -8.88 15.82 -17.88
C SER A 263 -10.37 16.13 -17.68
N GLU A 264 -10.98 15.68 -16.57
CA GLU A 264 -12.42 15.80 -16.30
C GLU A 264 -12.67 16.00 -14.80
N ARG A 265 -13.86 16.50 -14.44
CA ARG A 265 -14.34 16.48 -13.05
C ARG A 265 -14.60 15.04 -12.61
N GLU A 266 -14.54 14.77 -11.29
CA GLU A 266 -14.70 13.44 -10.72
C GLU A 266 -15.92 12.68 -11.24
N ALA A 267 -17.10 13.28 -11.21
CA ALA A 267 -18.35 12.60 -11.57
C ALA A 267 -18.44 12.17 -13.05
N PRO A 268 -18.07 12.97 -14.07
CA PRO A 268 -17.92 12.48 -15.44
C PRO A 268 -16.81 11.44 -15.61
N ALA A 269 -15.66 11.62 -14.95
CA ALA A 269 -14.54 10.68 -15.02
C ALA A 269 -14.95 9.26 -14.57
N THR A 270 -15.83 9.14 -13.56
CA THR A 270 -16.31 7.84 -13.09
C THR A 270 -17.16 7.11 -14.15
N ALA A 271 -18.02 7.82 -14.90
CA ALA A 271 -18.77 7.22 -16.00
C ALA A 271 -17.84 6.72 -17.10
N THR A 272 -16.78 7.49 -17.42
CA THR A 272 -15.74 7.11 -18.37
C THR A 272 -14.97 5.86 -17.89
N ALA A 273 -14.65 5.75 -16.60
CA ALA A 273 -13.98 4.58 -16.03
C ALA A 273 -14.82 3.31 -16.16
N VAL A 274 -16.13 3.38 -15.84
CA VAL A 274 -17.05 2.24 -16.00
C VAL A 274 -17.18 1.86 -17.47
N ALA A 275 -17.38 2.83 -18.36
CA ALA A 275 -17.46 2.58 -19.79
C ALA A 275 -16.18 1.94 -20.35
N ALA A 276 -15.00 2.33 -19.83
CA ALA A 276 -13.71 1.77 -20.23
C ALA A 276 -13.46 0.34 -19.74
N GLY A 277 -14.16 -0.12 -18.69
CA GLY A 277 -14.02 -1.49 -18.19
C GLY A 277 -13.81 -1.64 -16.67
N CYS A 278 -13.76 -0.55 -15.89
CA CYS A 278 -13.76 -0.63 -14.43
C CYS A 278 -15.12 -1.12 -13.89
N ASP A 279 -15.07 -1.99 -12.89
CA ASP A 279 -16.26 -2.53 -12.22
C ASP A 279 -16.53 -1.84 -10.87
N ALA A 280 -15.49 -1.33 -10.22
CA ALA A 280 -15.60 -0.67 -8.91
C ALA A 280 -14.82 0.64 -8.89
N LEU A 281 -15.37 1.62 -8.18
CA LEU A 281 -14.94 3.01 -8.14
C LEU A 281 -14.55 3.35 -6.70
N LEU A 282 -13.23 3.51 -6.46
CA LEU A 282 -12.72 3.64 -5.12
C LEU A 282 -12.54 5.09 -4.69
N TYR A 283 -12.90 5.37 -3.45
CA TYR A 283 -12.61 6.60 -2.73
C TYR A 283 -13.02 7.86 -3.52
N PRO A 284 -14.29 8.02 -3.91
CA PRO A 284 -14.77 9.30 -4.42
C PRO A 284 -14.80 10.36 -3.31
N GLU A 285 -14.60 11.63 -3.67
CA GLU A 285 -14.76 12.76 -2.77
C GLU A 285 -16.24 12.95 -2.39
N ASP A 286 -17.14 12.96 -3.40
CA ASP A 286 -18.60 13.02 -3.24
C ASP A 286 -19.27 11.81 -3.88
N PHE A 287 -19.43 10.72 -3.09
CA PHE A 287 -20.05 9.51 -3.58
C PHE A 287 -21.49 9.71 -4.09
N ALA A 288 -22.24 10.62 -3.49
CA ALA A 288 -23.65 10.86 -3.89
C ALA A 288 -23.74 11.51 -5.28
N SER A 289 -22.84 12.46 -5.58
CA SER A 289 -22.72 13.03 -6.92
C SER A 289 -22.27 12.00 -7.95
N VAL A 290 -21.33 11.13 -7.58
CA VAL A 290 -20.85 10.03 -8.42
C VAL A 290 -22.00 9.08 -8.75
N VAL A 291 -22.77 8.60 -7.77
CA VAL A 291 -23.92 7.73 -7.99
C VAL A 291 -24.92 8.36 -8.97
N ARG A 292 -25.31 9.63 -8.73
CA ARG A 292 -26.22 10.34 -9.64
C ARG A 292 -25.67 10.48 -11.07
N ALA A 293 -24.36 10.66 -11.21
CA ALA A 293 -23.72 10.77 -12.52
C ALA A 293 -23.72 9.42 -13.25
N LEU A 294 -23.42 8.34 -12.55
CA LEU A 294 -23.44 6.98 -13.09
C LEU A 294 -24.84 6.59 -13.58
N ASP A 295 -25.85 6.78 -12.73
CA ASP A 295 -27.24 6.42 -13.08
C ASP A 295 -27.72 7.20 -14.32
N ARG A 296 -27.34 8.49 -14.48
CA ARG A 296 -27.65 9.28 -15.67
C ARG A 296 -26.86 8.89 -16.92
N ALA A 297 -25.68 8.29 -16.75
CA ALA A 297 -24.80 7.91 -17.86
C ALA A 297 -25.18 6.57 -18.51
N VAL A 298 -26.01 5.75 -17.86
CA VAL A 298 -26.48 4.46 -18.42
C VAL A 298 -27.31 4.70 -19.69
N GLY A 299 -26.99 3.94 -20.73
CA GLY A 299 -27.65 4.06 -22.05
C GLY A 299 -27.08 5.20 -22.91
N SER A 300 -26.14 5.99 -22.37
CA SER A 300 -25.45 7.06 -23.11
C SER A 300 -23.93 6.84 -23.10
N VAL A 301 -23.24 7.30 -22.07
CA VAL A 301 -21.76 7.09 -21.89
C VAL A 301 -21.45 5.64 -21.51
N ILE A 302 -22.27 5.05 -20.62
CA ILE A 302 -22.11 3.67 -20.16
C ILE A 302 -23.11 2.81 -20.93
N PRO A 303 -22.68 1.89 -21.81
CA PRO A 303 -23.59 0.91 -22.42
C PRO A 303 -24.32 0.10 -21.35
N THR A 304 -25.62 -0.14 -21.51
CA THR A 304 -26.44 -0.86 -20.51
C THR A 304 -25.82 -2.23 -20.18
N ALA A 305 -25.41 -2.99 -21.20
CA ALA A 305 -24.74 -4.28 -20.98
C ALA A 305 -23.47 -4.17 -20.14
N ARG A 306 -22.70 -3.08 -20.27
CA ARG A 306 -21.50 -2.84 -19.47
C ARG A 306 -21.85 -2.53 -18.00
N ALA A 307 -22.92 -1.77 -17.79
CA ALA A 307 -23.44 -1.49 -16.45
C ALA A 307 -23.88 -2.78 -15.74
N ASP A 308 -24.67 -3.62 -16.43
CA ASP A 308 -25.15 -4.90 -15.91
C ASP A 308 -23.99 -5.85 -15.60
N GLU A 309 -22.96 -5.88 -16.45
CA GLU A 309 -21.76 -6.69 -16.25
C GLU A 309 -20.97 -6.24 -15.00
N ALA A 310 -20.78 -4.92 -14.80
CA ALA A 310 -20.12 -4.38 -13.63
C ALA A 310 -20.86 -4.72 -12.34
N LEU A 311 -22.19 -4.50 -12.34
CA LEU A 311 -23.03 -4.87 -11.20
C LEU A 311 -22.90 -6.35 -10.87
N ALA A 312 -23.04 -7.22 -11.87
CA ALA A 312 -22.92 -8.67 -11.66
C ALA A 312 -21.57 -9.10 -11.11
N ARG A 313 -20.45 -8.46 -11.52
CA ARG A 313 -19.14 -8.74 -10.96
C ARG A 313 -19.02 -8.27 -9.51
N CYS A 314 -19.46 -7.06 -9.18
CA CYS A 314 -19.47 -6.56 -7.81
C CYS A 314 -20.32 -7.42 -6.89
N GLU A 315 -21.49 -7.84 -7.32
CA GLU A 315 -22.40 -8.70 -6.54
C GLU A 315 -21.78 -10.09 -6.30
N ARG A 316 -21.23 -10.72 -7.34
CA ARG A 316 -20.54 -12.01 -7.18
C ARG A 316 -19.34 -11.91 -6.23
N ALA A 317 -18.53 -10.86 -6.36
CA ALA A 317 -17.37 -10.67 -5.47
C ALA A 317 -17.83 -10.49 -4.03
N ALA A 318 -18.81 -9.61 -3.77
CA ALA A 318 -19.35 -9.41 -2.43
C ALA A 318 -19.93 -10.71 -1.85
N ALA A 319 -20.74 -11.45 -2.61
CA ALA A 319 -21.30 -12.72 -2.17
C ALA A 319 -20.23 -13.80 -1.87
N SER A 320 -19.11 -13.79 -2.61
CA SER A 320 -18.04 -14.77 -2.43
C SER A 320 -17.13 -14.46 -1.25
N TRP A 321 -16.89 -13.17 -0.96
CA TRP A 321 -15.88 -12.72 0.00
C TRP A 321 -16.45 -12.12 1.29
N ASP A 322 -17.73 -11.73 1.33
CA ASP A 322 -18.36 -11.28 2.59
C ASP A 322 -18.86 -12.47 3.43
N ARG A 323 -17.92 -13.16 4.03
CA ARG A 323 -18.17 -14.31 4.93
C ARG A 323 -18.26 -13.90 6.40
N GLY A 324 -18.26 -12.60 6.68
CA GLY A 324 -18.16 -12.06 8.04
C GLY A 324 -16.76 -12.22 8.65
N PRO A 325 -16.55 -11.67 9.86
CA PRO A 325 -15.32 -11.91 10.60
C PRO A 325 -15.17 -13.40 10.95
N ASP A 326 -13.93 -13.86 11.04
CA ASP A 326 -13.67 -15.20 11.54
C ASP A 326 -14.07 -15.31 13.00
N GLN A 327 -14.62 -16.46 13.42
CA GLN A 327 -15.05 -16.70 14.80
C GLN A 327 -13.87 -16.99 15.74
N GLY A 328 -12.68 -17.27 15.21
CA GLY A 328 -11.46 -17.51 15.96
C GLY A 328 -10.62 -16.24 16.18
N GLU A 329 -10.06 -16.10 17.38
CA GLU A 329 -9.02 -15.09 17.61
C GLU A 329 -7.73 -15.49 16.86
N PRO A 330 -7.10 -14.57 16.12
CA PRO A 330 -5.83 -14.86 15.46
C PRO A 330 -4.72 -15.08 16.49
N ASP A 331 -3.75 -15.94 16.18
CA ASP A 331 -2.55 -16.11 17.02
C ASP A 331 -1.61 -14.89 16.89
N LEU A 332 -2.02 -13.78 17.47
CA LEU A 332 -1.22 -12.55 17.43
C LEU A 332 0.16 -12.69 18.06
N ALA A 333 0.32 -13.57 19.06
CA ALA A 333 1.62 -13.80 19.69
C ALA A 333 2.58 -14.54 18.74
N GLY A 334 2.09 -15.59 18.07
CA GLY A 334 2.85 -16.31 17.05
C GLY A 334 3.15 -15.42 15.83
N HIS A 335 2.18 -14.61 15.37
CA HIS A 335 2.38 -13.66 14.28
C HIS A 335 3.42 -12.59 14.63
N ALA A 336 3.38 -12.03 15.85
CA ALA A 336 4.38 -11.06 16.31
C ALA A 336 5.77 -11.68 16.40
N ALA A 337 5.90 -12.90 16.94
CA ALA A 337 7.17 -13.62 17.02
C ALA A 337 7.74 -13.89 15.60
N PHE A 338 6.90 -14.30 14.65
CA PHE A 338 7.29 -14.45 13.25
C PHE A 338 7.77 -13.12 12.66
N ALA A 339 7.03 -12.03 12.87
CA ALA A 339 7.35 -10.71 12.36
C ALA A 339 8.67 -10.17 12.93
N ASP A 340 8.93 -10.37 14.23
CA ASP A 340 10.18 -10.00 14.87
C ASP A 340 11.39 -10.77 14.29
N GLY A 341 11.25 -12.09 14.13
CA GLY A 341 12.29 -12.90 13.48
C GLY A 341 12.51 -12.52 12.01
N LEU A 342 11.45 -12.19 11.29
CA LEU A 342 11.52 -11.73 9.91
C LEU A 342 12.21 -10.36 9.82
N ALA A 343 11.87 -9.42 10.69
CA ALA A 343 12.49 -8.10 10.74
C ALA A 343 14.00 -8.20 10.97
N ASP A 344 14.45 -9.12 11.84
CA ASP A 344 15.87 -9.38 12.06
C ASP A 344 16.58 -9.98 10.83
N ARG A 345 15.90 -10.85 10.06
CA ARG A 345 16.44 -11.48 8.84
C ARG A 345 16.59 -10.52 7.66
N VAL A 346 15.68 -9.56 7.50
CA VAL A 346 15.67 -8.66 6.32
C VAL A 346 16.65 -7.48 6.46
N MET A 347 17.13 -7.16 7.66
CA MET A 347 18.10 -6.09 7.84
C MET A 347 19.46 -6.47 7.26
N ARG A 348 20.12 -5.51 6.61
CA ARG A 348 21.44 -5.74 6.03
C ARG A 348 22.35 -4.51 6.05
N LEU A 349 23.65 -4.73 6.23
CA LEU A 349 24.65 -3.70 5.99
C LEU A 349 24.75 -3.47 4.47
N VAL A 350 24.49 -2.24 4.04
CA VAL A 350 24.56 -1.82 2.63
C VAL A 350 25.82 -0.99 2.36
N ARG A 351 26.53 -0.59 3.40
CA ARG A 351 27.85 0.04 3.36
C ARG A 351 28.64 -0.29 4.63
N GLY A 352 29.94 -0.50 4.46
CA GLY A 352 30.88 -0.78 5.55
C GLY A 352 30.77 -2.21 6.12
N THR A 353 31.43 -2.41 7.25
CA THR A 353 31.41 -3.64 8.04
C THR A 353 30.75 -3.39 9.39
N THR A 354 30.51 -4.44 10.15
CA THR A 354 29.95 -4.34 11.51
C THR A 354 30.76 -3.35 12.35
N PRO A 355 30.14 -2.25 12.81
CA PRO A 355 30.86 -1.24 13.58
C PRO A 355 31.07 -1.69 15.02
N VAL A 356 32.16 -1.21 15.66
CA VAL A 356 32.30 -1.30 17.11
C VAL A 356 31.52 -0.15 17.73
N ILE A 357 30.53 -0.48 18.55
CA ILE A 357 29.68 0.49 19.24
C ILE A 357 30.01 0.45 20.74
N ARG A 358 30.22 1.60 21.33
CA ARG A 358 30.49 1.75 22.79
C ARG A 358 29.43 2.65 23.40
N ALA A 359 28.84 2.21 24.49
CA ALA A 359 27.88 3.00 25.25
C ALA A 359 28.59 4.17 25.96
N PRO A 360 27.92 5.32 26.21
CA PRO A 360 26.56 5.61 25.72
C PRO A 360 26.53 5.95 24.22
N LEU A 361 25.36 5.91 23.63
CA LEU A 361 25.13 6.30 22.22
C LEU A 361 24.64 7.75 22.12
N ALA A 362 25.27 8.53 21.24
CA ALA A 362 24.78 9.85 20.83
C ALA A 362 23.89 9.66 19.57
N VAL A 363 22.57 9.57 19.78
CA VAL A 363 21.59 9.32 18.72
C VAL A 363 21.11 10.64 18.13
N SER A 364 21.19 10.78 16.81
CA SER A 364 20.66 11.90 16.06
C SER A 364 19.63 11.41 15.02
N ILE A 365 18.57 12.17 14.79
CA ILE A 365 17.51 11.82 13.84
C ILE A 365 17.52 12.79 12.67
N VAL A 366 17.49 12.25 11.45
CA VAL A 366 17.20 12.96 10.21
C VAL A 366 15.90 12.40 9.67
N ASP A 367 14.83 13.17 9.77
CA ASP A 367 13.50 12.77 9.34
C ASP A 367 13.08 13.55 8.09
N ASP A 368 13.05 12.86 6.96
CA ASP A 368 12.65 13.38 5.65
C ASP A 368 11.12 13.27 5.42
N ASP A 369 10.39 12.66 6.35
CA ASP A 369 8.96 12.39 6.26
C ASP A 369 8.10 13.51 6.88
N VAL A 370 8.72 14.48 7.55
CA VAL A 370 8.02 15.59 8.21
C VAL A 370 7.56 16.65 7.22
N GLY A 371 6.45 17.32 7.54
CA GLY A 371 5.93 18.46 6.77
C GLY A 371 4.85 18.12 5.76
N GLY A 372 4.40 16.87 5.69
CA GLY A 372 3.27 16.46 4.87
C GLY A 372 1.93 16.45 5.62
N PRO A 373 0.84 16.13 4.92
CA PRO A 373 -0.52 16.12 5.48
C PRO A 373 -0.82 14.91 6.38
N TYR A 374 0.08 13.93 6.42
CA TYR A 374 -0.12 12.69 7.18
C TYR A 374 0.71 12.66 8.45
N VAL A 375 0.15 12.09 9.50
CA VAL A 375 0.87 11.89 10.77
C VAL A 375 2.05 10.94 10.54
N VAL A 376 3.21 11.36 11.03
CA VAL A 376 4.43 10.54 11.03
C VAL A 376 4.38 9.65 12.27
N GLY A 377 4.73 8.37 12.13
CA GLY A 377 4.84 7.43 13.24
C GLY A 377 5.94 7.82 14.24
N PRO A 378 6.00 7.20 15.43
CA PRO A 378 7.00 7.48 16.46
C PRO A 378 8.42 7.25 15.94
N ARG A 379 9.35 8.13 16.33
CA ARG A 379 10.77 8.07 15.95
C ARG A 379 11.70 7.78 17.14
N ASP A 380 11.14 7.53 18.30
CA ASP A 380 11.86 7.31 19.57
C ASP A 380 12.01 5.83 19.95
N ILE A 381 11.34 4.92 19.23
CA ILE A 381 11.28 3.48 19.55
C ILE A 381 12.71 2.87 19.62
N PHE A 382 13.55 3.16 18.62
CA PHE A 382 14.91 2.67 18.61
C PHE A 382 15.70 3.06 19.87
N ALA A 383 15.64 4.34 20.27
CA ALA A 383 16.36 4.83 21.44
C ALA A 383 15.74 4.33 22.75
N ARG A 384 14.43 4.14 22.80
CA ARG A 384 13.72 3.57 23.93
C ARG A 384 14.12 2.11 24.16
N GLU A 385 14.10 1.29 23.13
CA GLU A 385 14.51 -0.11 23.16
C GLU A 385 15.93 -0.28 23.68
N LEU A 386 16.89 0.55 23.23
CA LEU A 386 18.25 0.52 23.73
C LEU A 386 18.33 0.84 25.23
N ARG A 387 17.57 1.83 25.71
CA ARG A 387 17.55 2.19 27.14
C ARG A 387 16.94 1.10 28.01
N GLU A 388 15.89 0.44 27.55
CA GLU A 388 15.25 -0.69 28.24
C GLU A 388 16.23 -1.87 28.42
N HIS A 389 17.23 -1.98 27.53
CA HIS A 389 18.33 -2.96 27.63
C HIS A 389 19.61 -2.39 28.27
N GLY A 390 19.51 -1.29 29.02
CA GLY A 390 20.61 -0.74 29.81
C GLY A 390 21.63 0.09 29.01
N VAL A 391 21.39 0.34 27.71
CA VAL A 391 22.32 1.16 26.90
C VAL A 391 21.85 2.62 26.93
N GLY A 392 22.67 3.47 27.55
CA GLY A 392 22.43 4.91 27.64
C GLY A 392 22.36 5.56 26.25
N THR A 393 21.32 6.35 26.00
CA THR A 393 21.17 7.14 24.77
C THR A 393 20.95 8.60 25.11
N GLY A 394 21.56 9.52 24.34
CA GLY A 394 21.39 10.97 24.49
C GLY A 394 21.42 11.68 23.14
N VAL A 395 20.92 12.92 23.10
CA VAL A 395 20.98 13.78 21.91
C VAL A 395 22.19 14.71 22.06
N GLY A 396 23.13 14.69 21.09
CA GLY A 396 24.27 15.58 21.07
C GLY A 396 25.31 15.35 22.17
N GLY A 397 25.25 14.22 22.90
CA GLY A 397 26.10 13.88 24.04
C GLY A 397 27.49 13.28 23.68
N ARG A 398 28.28 12.98 24.72
CA ARG A 398 29.49 12.16 24.58
C ARG A 398 29.05 10.71 24.30
N GLY A 399 29.72 10.02 23.39
CA GLY A 399 29.47 8.60 23.09
C GLY A 399 29.62 8.27 21.63
N THR A 400 29.34 7.00 21.29
CA THR A 400 29.34 6.54 19.89
C THR A 400 28.20 7.19 19.12
N ARG A 401 28.51 7.90 18.05
CA ARG A 401 27.50 8.59 17.24
C ARG A 401 26.76 7.62 16.33
N VAL A 402 25.42 7.64 16.42
CA VAL A 402 24.50 6.88 15.56
C VAL A 402 23.50 7.85 14.95
N VAL A 403 23.32 7.78 13.64
CA VAL A 403 22.34 8.63 12.92
C VAL A 403 21.20 7.77 12.39
N LEU A 404 19.98 8.09 12.79
CA LEU A 404 18.77 7.46 12.27
C LEU A 404 18.23 8.29 11.10
N VAL A 405 17.98 7.67 9.95
CA VAL A 405 17.48 8.34 8.74
C VAL A 405 16.16 7.73 8.36
N TYR A 406 15.10 8.53 8.35
CA TYR A 406 13.76 8.15 7.93
C TYR A 406 13.41 8.84 6.62
N ALA A 407 13.09 8.06 5.58
CA ALA A 407 12.74 8.57 4.26
C ALA A 407 11.89 7.57 3.48
N GLU A 408 10.63 7.45 3.88
CA GLU A 408 9.66 6.55 3.22
C GLU A 408 9.09 7.17 1.94
N PRO A 409 8.63 6.36 0.96
CA PRO A 409 7.79 6.85 -0.12
C PRO A 409 6.53 7.50 0.44
N ARG A 410 6.27 8.74 0.06
CA ARG A 410 5.11 9.53 0.49
C ARG A 410 4.60 10.33 -0.70
N SER A 411 3.32 10.22 -1.01
CA SER A 411 2.68 10.87 -2.17
C SER A 411 2.91 12.39 -2.27
N TRP A 412 3.03 13.07 -1.14
CA TRP A 412 3.24 14.52 -1.11
C TRP A 412 4.67 14.97 -1.40
N LYS A 413 5.67 14.07 -1.32
CA LYS A 413 7.08 14.42 -1.53
C LYS A 413 7.41 14.72 -3.00
N GLY A 414 6.77 14.05 -3.94
CA GLY A 414 7.01 14.18 -5.39
C GLY A 414 8.44 13.86 -5.82
N ARG A 415 9.23 13.17 -4.99
CA ARG A 415 10.65 12.84 -5.22
C ARG A 415 11.02 11.51 -4.59
N ALA A 416 11.98 10.84 -5.20
CA ALA A 416 12.58 9.61 -4.69
C ALA A 416 13.76 9.86 -3.75
N ASP A 417 14.48 10.95 -3.98
CA ASP A 417 15.71 11.32 -3.28
C ASP A 417 15.44 12.02 -1.93
N LEU A 418 16.48 12.08 -1.08
CA LEU A 418 16.46 12.86 0.14
C LEU A 418 16.30 14.36 -0.15
N GLY A 419 15.48 15.05 0.61
CA GLY A 419 15.28 16.48 0.48
C GLY A 419 16.50 17.31 0.91
N ALA A 420 16.60 18.53 0.40
CA ALA A 420 17.71 19.44 0.67
C ALA A 420 17.96 19.68 2.17
N ARG A 421 16.90 19.71 3.00
CA ARG A 421 17.01 19.84 4.46
C ARG A 421 17.70 18.63 5.07
N SER A 422 17.28 17.42 4.69
CA SER A 422 17.85 16.16 5.17
C SER A 422 19.30 15.99 4.72
N LEU A 423 19.60 16.33 3.46
CA LEU A 423 20.98 16.31 2.94
C LEU A 423 21.89 17.29 3.70
N ARG A 424 21.42 18.49 4.02
CA ARG A 424 22.20 19.45 4.86
C ARG A 424 22.45 18.90 6.27
N ALA A 425 21.45 18.26 6.88
CA ALA A 425 21.62 17.65 8.20
C ALA A 425 22.62 16.47 8.14
N LEU A 426 22.53 15.62 7.12
CA LEU A 426 23.46 14.48 6.96
C LEU A 426 24.90 14.91 6.72
N ARG A 427 25.15 16.00 5.98
CA ARG A 427 26.51 16.56 5.83
C ARG A 427 27.17 16.94 7.14
N ARG A 428 26.39 17.28 8.18
CA ARG A 428 26.91 17.60 9.52
C ARG A 428 27.00 16.38 10.42
N LEU A 429 26.03 15.45 10.31
CA LEU A 429 25.84 14.39 11.30
C LEU A 429 26.50 13.07 10.91
N ALA A 430 26.50 12.71 9.62
CA ALA A 430 27.00 11.43 9.16
C ALA A 430 28.55 11.32 9.18
N PRO A 431 29.34 12.37 8.82
CA PRO A 431 30.80 12.29 8.97
C PRO A 431 31.21 12.04 10.42
N GLY A 432 31.98 10.95 10.64
CA GLY A 432 32.43 10.49 11.96
C GLY A 432 31.33 9.85 12.82
N ALA A 433 30.14 9.54 12.29
CA ALA A 433 29.27 8.58 12.91
C ALA A 433 29.84 7.17 12.75
N ALA A 434 29.67 6.32 13.74
CA ALA A 434 30.01 4.90 13.62
C ALA A 434 29.00 4.13 12.79
N LEU A 435 27.73 4.55 12.88
CA LEU A 435 26.61 3.88 12.23
C LEU A 435 25.56 4.88 11.75
N VAL A 436 25.05 4.64 10.56
CA VAL A 436 23.77 5.19 10.09
C VAL A 436 22.75 4.05 10.01
N VAL A 437 21.60 4.21 10.65
CA VAL A 437 20.46 3.29 10.53
C VAL A 437 19.47 3.91 9.54
N LEU A 438 19.30 3.26 8.39
CA LEU A 438 18.51 3.76 7.28
C LEU A 438 17.14 3.07 7.25
N PHE A 439 16.11 3.78 7.67
CA PHE A 439 14.71 3.38 7.60
C PHE A 439 14.09 3.85 6.28
N ALA A 440 14.62 3.35 5.18
CA ALA A 440 14.23 3.73 3.83
C ALA A 440 14.75 2.71 2.80
N HIS A 441 14.48 2.96 1.52
CA HIS A 441 15.04 2.16 0.42
C HIS A 441 16.57 2.24 0.40
N PRO A 442 17.31 1.12 0.24
CA PRO A 442 18.78 1.08 0.34
C PRO A 442 19.51 1.97 -0.69
N ARG A 443 18.88 2.31 -1.84
CA ARG A 443 19.46 3.24 -2.81
C ARG A 443 19.83 4.60 -2.24
N LEU A 444 19.13 5.04 -1.19
CA LEU A 444 19.41 6.31 -0.52
C LEU A 444 20.74 6.31 0.25
N ALA A 445 21.35 5.14 0.49
CA ALA A 445 22.68 5.05 1.09
C ALA A 445 23.75 5.81 0.29
N ALA A 446 23.62 5.87 -1.04
CA ALA A 446 24.53 6.61 -1.92
C ALA A 446 24.50 8.13 -1.67
N GLN A 447 23.42 8.66 -1.09
CA GLN A 447 23.27 10.10 -0.79
C GLN A 447 23.78 10.48 0.60
N ILE A 448 24.17 9.50 1.43
CA ILE A 448 24.65 9.71 2.80
C ILE A 448 26.16 9.90 2.75
N PRO A 449 26.69 11.09 3.12
CA PRO A 449 28.10 11.39 3.07
C PRO A 449 28.91 10.66 4.17
N GLY A 450 30.23 10.58 3.99
CA GLY A 450 31.13 9.93 4.93
C GLY A 450 31.23 8.42 4.71
N ASP A 451 31.94 7.77 5.62
CA ASP A 451 32.35 6.37 5.59
C ASP A 451 31.67 5.49 6.66
N ALA A 452 30.74 6.07 7.43
CA ALA A 452 29.97 5.34 8.43
C ALA A 452 29.35 4.06 7.84
N ALA A 453 29.34 2.99 8.63
CA ALA A 453 28.55 1.81 8.27
C ALA A 453 27.07 2.18 8.12
N ILE A 454 26.37 1.57 7.17
CA ILE A 454 24.94 1.81 6.97
C ILE A 454 24.17 0.50 7.11
N LEU A 455 23.32 0.43 8.13
CA LEU A 455 22.35 -0.64 8.33
C LEU A 455 21.01 -0.24 7.70
N CYS A 456 20.61 -0.91 6.64
CA CYS A 456 19.30 -0.73 6.00
C CYS A 456 18.25 -1.53 6.78
N CYS A 457 17.19 -0.82 7.21
CA CYS A 457 16.04 -1.35 7.93
C CYS A 457 14.72 -1.12 7.16
N TRP A 458 14.77 -0.68 5.91
CA TRP A 458 13.68 -0.59 4.93
C TRP A 458 12.56 0.38 5.25
N HIS A 459 12.07 0.46 6.50
CA HIS A 459 10.91 1.25 6.89
C HIS A 459 10.99 1.71 8.34
N GLY A 460 10.43 2.89 8.66
CA GLY A 460 10.48 3.51 9.99
C GLY A 460 9.39 3.06 10.97
N GLN A 461 8.64 1.99 10.68
CA GLN A 461 7.62 1.48 11.59
C GLN A 461 8.22 0.90 12.89
N PRO A 462 7.44 0.83 13.99
CA PRO A 462 7.91 0.33 15.28
C PRO A 462 8.65 -1.00 15.24
N LEU A 463 8.14 -1.98 14.51
CA LEU A 463 8.78 -3.29 14.30
C LEU A 463 10.24 -3.15 13.84
N MET A 464 10.47 -2.37 12.79
CA MET A 464 11.81 -2.23 12.21
C MET A 464 12.74 -1.42 13.09
N GLN A 465 12.21 -0.46 13.87
CA GLN A 465 13.00 0.28 14.85
C GLN A 465 13.44 -0.61 16.01
N ARG A 466 12.55 -1.48 16.55
CA ARG A 466 12.91 -2.48 17.57
C ARG A 466 13.97 -3.45 17.06
N ALA A 467 13.76 -4.00 15.87
CA ALA A 467 14.72 -4.90 15.24
C ALA A 467 16.09 -4.25 15.02
N ALA A 468 16.12 -2.99 14.58
CA ALA A 468 17.38 -2.23 14.45
C ALA A 468 18.09 -2.04 15.79
N ALA A 469 17.36 -1.76 16.86
CA ALA A 469 17.92 -1.64 18.20
C ALA A 469 18.49 -2.99 18.69
N ARG A 470 17.74 -4.11 18.54
CA ARG A 470 18.25 -5.45 18.86
C ARG A 470 19.55 -5.77 18.10
N ARG A 471 19.64 -5.42 16.82
CA ARG A 471 20.85 -5.60 16.01
C ARG A 471 22.01 -4.77 16.54
N VAL A 472 21.77 -3.52 16.93
CA VAL A 472 22.79 -2.63 17.48
C VAL A 472 23.28 -3.13 18.85
N LEU A 473 22.37 -3.64 19.70
CA LEU A 473 22.73 -4.25 20.99
C LEU A 473 23.75 -5.38 20.85
N GLN A 474 23.69 -6.18 19.79
CA GLN A 474 24.66 -7.23 19.50
C GLN A 474 26.07 -6.68 19.16
N TRP A 475 26.17 -5.40 18.82
CA TRP A 475 27.41 -4.73 18.43
C TRP A 475 27.97 -3.80 19.52
N VAL A 476 27.27 -3.66 20.67
CA VAL A 476 27.72 -2.89 21.82
C VAL A 476 28.76 -3.69 22.58
N ALA A 477 29.99 -3.12 22.71
CA ALA A 477 31.14 -3.70 23.39
C ALA A 477 31.26 -3.20 24.85
#